data_d38ac1cec2ecad7fb74b5ab884038d85
#
_entry.id   d38ac1cec2ecad7fb74b5ab884038d85
#
_cell.length_a   1.000
_cell.length_b   1.000
_cell.length_c   1.000
_cell.angle_alpha   90.00
_cell.angle_beta   90.00
_cell.angle_gamma   90.00
#
_symmetry.space_group_name_H-M   'P 1'
#
loop_
_entity.id
_entity.type
_entity.pdbx_description
1 polymer ?
#
loop_
_entity_poly.entity_id
_entity_poly.type
_entity_poly.pdbx_seq_one_letter_code
_entity_poly.pdbx_strand_id
1 'polypeptide(L)'
;IAFYQNDLEAVIDLQQEIPISKAWVRTYVEIGEEILDLRELSVAVSNDGKEYKEVKSEVYPAVSKEDKNGIYTHELSFDTVQARYMKITARPEYNIPAWHWGKGRPAFIFVDEIGLE
;
A
#
# COMPACT_ATOMS: atom_id res chain seq x y z
N ILE A 1 9.79 -6.44 -1.48
CA ILE A 1 9.03 -7.25 -2.45
C ILE A 1 8.49 -6.33 -3.54
N ALA A 2 8.62 -6.76 -4.77
CA ALA A 2 8.12 -6.02 -5.92
C ALA A 2 6.89 -6.72 -6.50
N PHE A 3 5.90 -5.93 -6.89
CA PHE A 3 4.68 -6.41 -7.53
C PHE A 3 4.49 -5.74 -8.88
N TYR A 4 4.02 -6.50 -9.86
CA TYR A 4 3.81 -6.01 -11.22
C TYR A 4 2.47 -6.54 -11.74
N GLN A 5 1.63 -5.64 -12.22
CA GLN A 5 0.30 -5.92 -12.78
C GLN A 5 -0.69 -6.51 -11.78
N ASN A 6 -0.39 -6.48 -10.51
CA ASN A 6 -1.29 -6.97 -9.46
C ASN A 6 -1.25 -6.03 -8.27
N ASP A 7 -2.37 -5.91 -7.57
CA ASP A 7 -2.37 -5.25 -6.27
C ASP A 7 -1.58 -6.09 -5.28
N LEU A 8 -0.88 -5.43 -4.38
CA LEU A 8 -0.36 -6.12 -3.21
C LEU A 8 -1.53 -6.38 -2.26
N GLU A 9 -1.65 -7.61 -1.79
CA GLU A 9 -2.59 -7.95 -0.72
C GLU A 9 -1.84 -8.78 0.31
N ALA A 10 -1.75 -8.27 1.53
CA ALA A 10 -1.05 -8.94 2.61
C ALA A 10 -1.98 -9.09 3.82
N VAL A 11 -2.04 -10.29 4.38
CA VAL A 11 -2.81 -10.58 5.58
C VAL A 11 -1.84 -10.90 6.71
N ILE A 12 -2.01 -10.22 7.84
CA ILE A 12 -1.21 -10.42 9.03
C ILE A 12 -2.09 -11.02 10.11
N ASP A 13 -1.70 -12.20 10.62
CA ASP A 13 -2.35 -12.83 11.76
C ASP A 13 -1.62 -12.36 13.03
N LEU A 14 -2.32 -11.61 13.87
CA LEU A 14 -1.76 -11.07 15.11
C LEU A 14 -1.79 -12.10 16.26
N GLN A 15 -2.31 -13.31 15.98
CA GLN A 15 -2.38 -14.45 16.90
C GLN A 15 -3.43 -14.30 18.00
N GLN A 16 -3.89 -13.11 18.25
CA GLN A 16 -4.95 -12.80 19.20
C GLN A 16 -5.54 -11.43 18.88
N GLU A 17 -6.71 -11.14 19.41
CA GLU A 17 -7.30 -9.81 19.26
C GLU A 17 -6.49 -8.81 20.07
N ILE A 18 -6.00 -7.78 19.39
CA ILE A 18 -5.30 -6.67 20.03
C ILE A 18 -5.87 -5.35 19.51
N PRO A 19 -5.74 -4.25 20.26
CA PRO A 19 -6.16 -2.94 19.78
C PRO A 19 -5.16 -2.44 18.73
N ILE A 20 -5.66 -1.98 17.59
CA ILE A 20 -4.86 -1.33 16.58
C ILE A 20 -5.51 -0.03 16.13
N SER A 21 -4.71 0.97 15.77
CA SER A 21 -5.20 2.28 15.35
C SER A 21 -4.39 2.86 14.20
N LYS A 22 -3.37 2.16 13.73
CA LYS A 22 -2.47 2.67 12.71
C LYS A 22 -1.88 1.52 11.92
N ALA A 23 -1.71 1.72 10.62
CA ALA A 23 -0.97 0.81 9.77
C ALA A 23 -0.16 1.64 8.76
N TRP A 24 0.98 1.10 8.32
CA TRP A 24 1.79 1.79 7.32
C TRP A 24 2.44 0.81 6.36
N VAL A 25 2.75 1.36 5.19
CA VAL A 25 3.52 0.68 4.15
C VAL A 25 4.67 1.59 3.77
N ARG A 26 5.86 1.04 3.72
CA ARG A 26 7.02 1.78 3.26
C ARG A 26 7.39 1.29 1.87
N THR A 27 7.51 2.23 0.93
CA THR A 27 7.76 1.93 -0.47
C THR A 27 9.09 2.52 -0.91
N TYR A 28 9.69 1.90 -1.93
CA TYR A 28 10.86 2.42 -2.62
C TYR A 28 10.44 2.89 -4.01
N VAL A 29 10.85 4.09 -4.38
CA VAL A 29 10.51 4.70 -5.67
C VAL A 29 11.77 5.02 -6.45
N GLU A 30 11.83 4.53 -7.68
CA GLU A 30 12.88 4.87 -8.64
C GLU A 30 12.22 5.13 -9.98
N ILE A 31 11.96 6.39 -10.24
CA ILE A 31 11.11 6.84 -11.36
C ILE A 31 11.69 6.42 -12.70
N GLY A 32 13.01 6.49 -12.87
CA GLY A 32 13.68 6.09 -14.10
C GLY A 32 13.57 4.60 -14.42
N GLU A 33 13.23 3.77 -13.45
CA GLU A 33 13.15 2.31 -13.57
C GLU A 33 11.72 1.76 -13.57
N GLU A 34 10.71 2.60 -13.76
CA GLU A 34 9.29 2.20 -13.70
C GLU A 34 8.89 1.66 -12.31
N ILE A 35 9.62 2.00 -11.26
CA ILE A 35 9.25 1.70 -9.88
C ILE A 35 8.60 2.96 -9.32
N LEU A 36 7.28 3.02 -9.39
CA LEU A 36 6.50 4.19 -9.00
C LEU A 36 5.75 3.92 -7.70
N ASP A 37 5.35 5.00 -7.04
CA ASP A 37 4.64 4.87 -5.78
C ASP A 37 3.21 4.39 -5.97
N LEU A 38 2.62 3.89 -4.89
CA LEU A 38 1.27 3.34 -4.92
C LEU A 38 0.22 4.44 -5.16
N ARG A 39 -0.93 4.02 -5.69
CA ARG A 39 -2.05 4.91 -6.01
C ARG A 39 -3.18 4.82 -4.99
N GLU A 40 -3.25 3.73 -4.25
CA GLU A 40 -4.28 3.55 -3.22
C GLU A 40 -3.77 2.58 -2.16
N LEU A 41 -4.12 2.85 -0.91
CA LEU A 41 -3.79 2.01 0.22
C LEU A 41 -5.06 1.84 1.06
N SER A 42 -5.39 0.60 1.41
CA SER A 42 -6.53 0.33 2.28
C SER A 42 -6.16 -0.68 3.35
N VAL A 43 -6.85 -0.56 4.49
CA VAL A 43 -6.68 -1.44 5.65
C VAL A 43 -8.05 -1.99 6.03
N ALA A 44 -8.14 -3.30 6.17
CA ALA A 44 -9.32 -3.99 6.64
C ALA A 44 -8.95 -4.92 7.78
N VAL A 45 -9.89 -5.17 8.67
CA VAL A 45 -9.67 -6.00 9.85
C VAL A 45 -10.68 -7.12 9.94
N SER A 46 -10.30 -8.19 10.65
CA SER A 46 -11.16 -9.34 10.86
C SER A 46 -10.82 -10.02 12.19
N ASN A 47 -11.78 -10.71 12.76
CA ASN A 47 -11.56 -11.54 13.93
C ASN A 47 -11.65 -13.04 13.61
N ASP A 48 -12.17 -13.40 12.44
CA ASP A 48 -12.29 -14.80 12.01
C ASP A 48 -11.38 -15.16 10.82
N GLY A 49 -10.73 -14.17 10.23
CA GLY A 49 -9.88 -14.37 9.06
C GLY A 49 -10.63 -14.59 7.76
N LYS A 50 -11.95 -14.47 7.76
CA LYS A 50 -12.82 -14.71 6.60
C LYS A 50 -13.55 -13.46 6.16
N GLU A 51 -14.21 -12.77 7.08
CA GLU A 51 -14.93 -11.53 6.80
C GLU A 51 -14.10 -10.36 7.28
N TYR A 52 -13.81 -9.43 6.37
CA TYR A 52 -13.01 -8.25 6.64
C TYR A 52 -13.86 -7.00 6.52
N LYS A 53 -13.61 -6.05 7.41
CA LYS A 53 -14.23 -4.74 7.38
C LYS A 53 -13.17 -3.70 7.13
N GLU A 54 -13.32 -2.91 6.07
CA GLU A 54 -12.40 -1.81 5.80
C GLU A 54 -12.53 -0.73 6.87
N VAL A 55 -11.40 -0.32 7.44
CA VAL A 55 -11.36 0.71 8.47
C VAL A 55 -10.79 2.03 7.98
N LYS A 56 -9.98 2.00 6.90
CA LYS A 56 -9.41 3.20 6.32
C LYS A 56 -8.93 2.93 4.91
N SER A 57 -9.07 3.92 4.03
CA SER A 57 -8.44 3.89 2.71
C SER A 57 -8.03 5.30 2.33
N GLU A 58 -7.02 5.40 1.47
CA GLU A 58 -6.53 6.66 0.95
C GLU A 58 -6.06 6.48 -0.49
N VAL A 59 -6.40 7.46 -1.33
CA VAL A 59 -6.00 7.51 -2.73
C VAL A 59 -4.91 8.55 -2.89
N TYR A 60 -3.88 8.22 -3.63
CA TYR A 60 -2.73 9.09 -3.86
C TYR A 60 -2.67 9.53 -5.32
N PRO A 61 -2.15 10.73 -5.61
CA PRO A 61 -2.01 11.20 -6.98
C PRO A 61 -0.95 10.40 -7.73
N ALA A 62 -1.04 10.42 -9.06
CA ALA A 62 0.00 9.85 -9.90
C ALA A 62 1.33 10.55 -9.65
N VAL A 63 2.43 9.80 -9.78
CA VAL A 63 3.78 10.35 -9.64
C VAL A 63 4.01 11.45 -10.68
N SER A 64 4.58 12.57 -10.23
CA SER A 64 4.97 13.70 -11.06
C SER A 64 6.45 13.57 -11.45
N LYS A 65 6.81 14.13 -12.60
CA LYS A 65 8.22 14.13 -13.03
C LYS A 65 9.13 14.93 -12.09
N GLU A 66 8.56 15.80 -11.26
CA GLU A 66 9.28 16.56 -10.25
C GLU A 66 9.47 15.78 -8.94
N ASP A 67 8.79 14.65 -8.78
CA ASP A 67 8.92 13.82 -7.59
C ASP A 67 10.31 13.19 -7.54
N LYS A 68 10.77 12.91 -6.34
CA LYS A 68 12.11 12.38 -6.12
C LYS A 68 12.09 10.87 -5.87
N ASN A 69 13.14 10.20 -6.32
CA ASN A 69 13.40 8.82 -5.93
C ASN A 69 13.65 8.76 -4.42
N GLY A 70 13.38 7.62 -3.82
CA GLY A 70 13.66 7.40 -2.42
C GLY A 70 12.66 6.48 -1.76
N ILE A 71 12.65 6.54 -0.44
CA ILE A 71 11.79 5.72 0.40
C ILE A 71 10.68 6.62 0.95
N TYR A 72 9.45 6.15 0.80
CA TYR A 72 8.26 6.86 1.27
C TYR A 72 7.48 5.98 2.24
N THR A 73 6.93 6.61 3.29
CA THR A 73 6.07 5.92 4.25
C THR A 73 4.64 6.44 4.07
N HIS A 74 3.71 5.52 3.82
CA HIS A 74 2.29 5.82 3.73
C HIS A 74 1.62 5.28 4.98
N GLU A 75 1.08 6.17 5.79
CA GLU A 75 0.51 5.83 7.08
C GLU A 75 -0.98 6.12 7.08
N LEU A 76 -1.77 5.16 7.55
CA LEU A 76 -3.20 5.30 7.77
C LEU A 76 -3.49 5.22 9.25
N SER A 77 -4.15 6.24 9.78
CA SER A 77 -4.63 6.27 11.16
C SER A 77 -6.14 6.16 11.18
N PHE A 78 -6.66 5.40 12.11
CA PHE A 78 -8.11 5.16 12.23
C PHE A 78 -8.47 4.99 13.72
N ASP A 79 -9.77 5.00 14.00
CA ASP A 79 -10.23 4.77 15.36
C ASP A 79 -9.79 3.38 15.83
N THR A 80 -9.36 3.28 17.09
CA THR A 80 -8.90 2.01 17.65
C THR A 80 -9.93 0.92 17.46
N VAL A 81 -9.50 -0.23 16.96
CA VAL A 81 -10.33 -1.40 16.74
C VAL A 81 -9.62 -2.63 17.28
N GLN A 82 -10.39 -3.55 17.87
CA GLN A 82 -9.88 -4.84 18.32
C GLN A 82 -9.89 -5.79 17.14
N ALA A 83 -8.74 -6.34 16.79
CA ALA A 83 -8.65 -7.22 15.62
C ALA A 83 -7.56 -8.27 15.80
N ARG A 84 -7.81 -9.47 15.27
CA ARG A 84 -6.82 -10.53 15.18
C ARG A 84 -6.11 -10.53 13.84
N TYR A 85 -6.82 -10.18 12.75
CA TYR A 85 -6.28 -10.17 11.40
C TYR A 85 -6.34 -8.79 10.81
N MET A 86 -5.29 -8.40 10.12
CA MET A 86 -5.26 -7.15 9.35
C MET A 86 -4.89 -7.47 7.91
N LYS A 87 -5.67 -6.93 6.97
CA LYS A 87 -5.39 -7.04 5.55
C LYS A 87 -5.04 -5.66 5.01
N ILE A 88 -3.87 -5.56 4.40
CA ILE A 88 -3.42 -4.36 3.70
C ILE A 88 -3.49 -4.64 2.20
N THR A 89 -4.11 -3.71 1.48
CA THR A 89 -4.16 -3.74 0.02
C THR A 89 -3.54 -2.46 -0.52
N ALA A 90 -2.55 -2.61 -1.39
CA ALA A 90 -1.90 -1.48 -2.04
C ALA A 90 -2.03 -1.62 -3.55
N ARG A 91 -2.59 -0.60 -4.20
CA ARG A 91 -2.77 -0.59 -5.65
C ARG A 91 -1.62 0.19 -6.30
N PRO A 92 -0.88 -0.43 -7.23
CA PRO A 92 0.19 0.24 -7.95
C PRO A 92 -0.35 1.17 -9.04
N GLU A 93 0.55 1.87 -9.73
CA GLU A 93 0.20 2.64 -10.92
C GLU A 93 0.08 1.68 -12.10
N TYR A 94 -1.13 1.48 -12.61
CA TYR A 94 -1.37 0.61 -13.75
C TYR A 94 -1.20 1.29 -15.10
N ASN A 95 -1.03 2.61 -15.10
CA ASN A 95 -0.94 3.39 -16.33
C ASN A 95 0.11 4.49 -16.15
N ILE A 96 1.35 4.18 -16.44
CA ILE A 96 2.46 5.12 -16.28
C ILE A 96 2.17 6.43 -17.03
N PRO A 97 2.38 7.60 -16.39
CA PRO A 97 2.06 8.89 -16.99
C PRO A 97 2.73 9.16 -18.32
N ALA A 98 2.12 10.00 -19.13
CA ALA A 98 2.56 10.30 -20.49
C ALA A 98 3.96 10.93 -20.60
N TRP A 99 4.43 11.59 -19.53
CA TRP A 99 5.76 12.21 -19.51
C TRP A 99 6.90 11.21 -19.30
N HIS A 100 6.57 9.97 -18.91
CA HIS A 100 7.56 8.92 -18.63
C HIS A 100 7.83 8.09 -19.89
N TRP A 101 9.05 7.57 -20.07
CA TRP A 101 9.41 6.73 -21.21
C TRP A 101 8.59 5.41 -21.23
N GLY A 102 8.13 4.94 -20.07
CA GLY A 102 7.29 3.76 -19.93
C GLY A 102 5.79 4.01 -20.04
N LYS A 103 5.39 5.16 -20.56
CA LYS A 103 3.98 5.59 -20.62
C LYS A 103 3.03 4.50 -21.08
N GLY A 104 1.88 4.42 -20.41
CA GLY A 104 0.82 3.48 -20.76
C GLY A 104 1.00 2.08 -20.22
N ARG A 105 2.18 1.74 -19.71
CA ARG A 105 2.47 0.43 -19.13
C ARG A 105 2.19 0.43 -17.63
N PRO A 106 1.91 -0.75 -17.03
CA PRO A 106 1.86 -0.85 -15.58
C PRO A 106 3.23 -0.63 -14.96
N ALA A 107 3.28 0.04 -13.82
CA ALA A 107 4.50 0.22 -13.06
C ALA A 107 4.68 -0.92 -12.05
N PHE A 108 5.91 -1.12 -11.59
CA PHE A 108 6.19 -1.95 -10.42
C PHE A 108 5.90 -1.16 -9.16
N ILE A 109 5.42 -1.85 -8.12
CA ILE A 109 5.41 -1.31 -6.77
C ILE A 109 6.41 -2.12 -5.96
N PHE A 110 7.28 -1.45 -5.24
CA PHE A 110 8.27 -2.08 -4.38
C PHE A 110 7.97 -1.73 -2.93
N VAL A 111 7.62 -2.74 -2.13
CA VAL A 111 7.29 -2.58 -0.72
C VAL A 111 8.45 -3.10 0.13
N ASP A 112 8.95 -2.23 0.99
CA ASP A 112 10.10 -2.47 1.85
C ASP A 112 9.68 -2.93 3.25
N GLU A 113 8.58 -2.37 3.77
CA GLU A 113 8.11 -2.67 5.11
C GLU A 113 6.60 -2.48 5.22
N ILE A 114 5.97 -3.33 6.01
CA ILE A 114 4.57 -3.19 6.42
C ILE A 114 4.56 -3.23 7.94
N GLY A 115 3.88 -2.28 8.58
CA GLY A 115 3.78 -2.22 10.03
C GLY A 115 2.40 -1.83 10.52
N LEU A 116 2.21 -1.99 11.82
CA LEU A 116 0.98 -1.60 12.49
C LEU A 116 1.26 -1.21 13.94
N GLU A 117 0.28 -0.49 14.49
CA GLU A 117 0.38 -0.04 15.87
C GLU A 117 -1.00 0.12 16.49
#